data_fe3fbd4db49300fc599735d504aed1a4
#
_entry.id   fe3fbd4db49300fc599735d504aed1a4
#
_cell.length_a   1.000
_cell.length_b   1.000
_cell.length_c   1.000
_cell.angle_alpha   90.00
_cell.angle_beta   90.00
_cell.angle_gamma   90.00
#
_symmetry.space_group_name_H-M   'P 1'
#
loop_
_entity.id
_entity.type
_entity.pdbx_description
1 polymer ?
#
loop_
_entity_poly.entity_id
_entity_poly.type
_entity_poly.pdbx_seq_one_letter_code
_entity_poly.pdbx_strand_id
1 'polypeptide(L)'
;MKTLIEPLEDGNTRIRIPIEFRYDNGRKRIFFPEMPDEHLQINEPLATGIARAYRWQELLDKGEYDSPEALAEALGVHTSYVRRFLRLAMLAPPIVEAIFAGKAPWTLSLTKLDTTLPYSWKEQMELFGML
;
A
#
# COMPACT_ATOMS: atom_id res chain seq x y z
N MET A 1 -12.64 -6.49 13.24
CA MET A 1 -12.42 -5.08 12.86
C MET A 1 -12.54 -4.96 11.35
N LYS A 2 -13.35 -4.06 10.85
CA LYS A 2 -13.59 -3.92 9.42
C LYS A 2 -12.66 -2.88 8.81
N THR A 3 -12.38 -3.00 7.52
CA THR A 3 -11.72 -1.94 6.78
C THR A 3 -12.57 -0.69 6.87
N LEU A 4 -11.98 0.40 7.35
CA LEU A 4 -12.67 1.66 7.53
C LEU A 4 -12.10 2.72 6.61
N ILE A 5 -12.99 3.45 5.96
CA ILE A 5 -12.64 4.60 5.15
C ILE A 5 -13.30 5.82 5.78
N GLU A 6 -12.48 6.78 6.22
CA GLU A 6 -12.96 7.97 6.91
C GLU A 6 -12.49 9.22 6.18
N PRO A 7 -13.40 10.10 5.74
CA PRO A 7 -12.99 11.41 5.26
C PRO A 7 -12.50 12.27 6.43
N LEU A 8 -11.42 13.00 6.23
CA LEU A 8 -10.88 13.91 7.23
C LEU A 8 -11.26 15.34 6.91
N GLU A 9 -11.25 16.21 7.93
CA GLU A 9 -11.61 17.63 7.77
C GLU A 9 -10.68 18.38 6.82
N ASP A 10 -9.45 17.95 6.69
CA ASP A 10 -8.45 18.56 5.82
C ASP A 10 -8.56 18.15 4.35
N GLY A 11 -9.61 17.40 3.98
CA GLY A 11 -9.81 16.91 2.62
C GLY A 11 -9.11 15.59 2.33
N ASN A 12 -8.36 15.04 3.27
CA ASN A 12 -7.72 13.74 3.14
C ASN A 12 -8.69 12.62 3.54
N THR A 13 -8.32 11.41 3.17
CA THR A 13 -9.09 10.21 3.52
C THR A 13 -8.21 9.29 4.36
N ARG A 14 -8.75 8.84 5.49
CA ARG A 14 -8.08 7.84 6.33
C ARG A 14 -8.63 6.47 5.99
N ILE A 15 -7.73 5.55 5.70
CA ILE A 15 -8.06 4.14 5.50
C ILE A 15 -7.42 3.34 6.62
N ARG A 16 -8.23 2.56 7.32
CA ARG A 16 -7.76 1.64 8.36
C ARG A 16 -8.04 0.22 7.88
N ILE A 17 -6.98 -0.55 7.72
CA ILE A 17 -7.07 -1.90 7.22
C ILE A 17 -6.52 -2.83 8.31
N PRO A 18 -7.34 -3.73 8.87
CA PRO A 18 -6.85 -4.69 9.84
C PRO A 18 -6.01 -5.74 9.14
N ILE A 19 -4.74 -5.83 9.49
CA ILE A 19 -3.83 -6.83 8.94
C ILE A 19 -3.05 -7.49 10.07
N GLU A 20 -2.69 -8.74 9.86
CA GLU A 20 -1.78 -9.47 10.74
C GLU A 20 -0.63 -10.01 9.91
N PHE A 21 0.55 -10.04 10.51
CA PHE A 21 1.70 -10.69 9.90
C PHE A 21 1.82 -12.10 10.48
N ARG A 22 1.84 -13.09 9.61
CA ARG A 22 2.03 -14.50 10.01
C ARG A 22 3.21 -15.09 9.27
N TYR A 23 3.87 -16.05 9.91
CA TYR A 23 4.93 -16.82 9.27
C TYR A 23 4.36 -18.12 8.73
N ASP A 24 4.65 -18.39 7.46
CA ASP A 24 4.27 -19.62 6.79
C ASP A 24 5.51 -20.16 6.07
N ASN A 25 5.96 -21.35 6.46
CA ASN A 25 7.17 -21.97 5.93
C ASN A 25 8.40 -21.04 5.97
N GLY A 26 8.56 -20.28 7.05
CA GLY A 26 9.66 -19.35 7.22
C GLY A 26 9.50 -18.01 6.49
N ARG A 27 8.37 -17.82 5.83
CA ARG A 27 8.06 -16.54 5.11
C ARG A 27 7.02 -15.75 5.87
N LYS A 28 7.25 -14.46 5.95
CA LYS A 28 6.29 -13.54 6.55
C LYS A 28 5.20 -13.23 5.53
N ARG A 29 3.95 -13.47 5.91
CA ARG A 29 2.78 -13.18 5.08
C ARG A 29 1.84 -12.22 5.78
N ILE A 30 1.11 -11.44 4.98
CA ILE A 30 0.04 -10.59 5.48
C ILE A 30 -1.24 -11.41 5.55
N PHE A 31 -1.88 -11.37 6.70
CA PHE A 31 -3.15 -12.02 6.94
C PHE A 31 -4.24 -10.97 7.19
N PHE A 32 -5.41 -11.18 6.59
CA PHE A 32 -6.57 -10.30 6.75
C PHE A 32 -7.66 -11.05 7.53
N PRO A 33 -7.81 -10.77 8.84
CA PRO A 33 -8.71 -11.56 9.70
C PRO A 33 -10.18 -11.54 9.27
N GLU A 34 -10.60 -10.50 8.55
CA GLU A 34 -12.00 -10.32 8.16
C GLU A 34 -12.38 -10.99 6.85
N MET A 35 -11.40 -11.54 6.13
CA MET A 35 -11.64 -12.05 4.79
C MET A 35 -11.61 -13.57 4.75
N PRO A 36 -12.65 -14.22 4.15
CA PRO A 36 -12.62 -15.67 3.96
C PRO A 36 -11.57 -16.04 2.92
N ASP A 37 -10.70 -16.97 3.26
CA ASP A 37 -9.56 -17.39 2.44
C ASP A 37 -9.94 -17.97 1.07
N GLU A 38 -11.17 -18.43 0.93
CA GLU A 38 -11.58 -19.24 -0.22
C GLU A 38 -11.87 -18.47 -1.51
N HIS A 39 -12.07 -17.15 -1.45
CA HIS A 39 -12.57 -16.37 -2.60
C HIS A 39 -11.77 -15.14 -2.95
N LEU A 40 -10.64 -14.91 -2.29
CA LEU A 40 -9.89 -13.68 -2.49
C LEU A 40 -8.62 -13.91 -3.26
N GLN A 41 -8.51 -13.26 -4.40
CA GLN A 41 -7.28 -13.20 -5.17
C GLN A 41 -6.55 -11.91 -4.87
N ILE A 42 -6.02 -11.81 -3.66
CA ILE A 42 -5.24 -10.66 -3.25
C ILE A 42 -3.85 -10.76 -3.87
N ASN A 43 -3.42 -9.70 -4.53
CA ASN A 43 -2.05 -9.58 -5.01
C ASN A 43 -1.15 -9.32 -3.80
N GLU A 44 -0.59 -10.37 -3.21
CA GLU A 44 0.22 -10.28 -1.99
C GLU A 44 1.44 -9.37 -2.11
N PRO A 45 2.24 -9.42 -3.20
CA PRO A 45 3.35 -8.48 -3.34
C PRO A 45 2.91 -7.03 -3.32
N LEU A 46 1.80 -6.72 -3.97
CA LEU A 46 1.26 -5.37 -4.02
C LEU A 46 0.71 -4.94 -2.66
N ALA A 47 -0.05 -5.81 -2.00
CA ALA A 47 -0.60 -5.54 -0.66
C ALA A 47 0.52 -5.34 0.36
N THR A 48 1.55 -6.17 0.32
CA THR A 48 2.73 -6.04 1.19
C THR A 48 3.46 -4.74 0.93
N GLY A 49 3.62 -4.37 -0.34
CA GLY A 49 4.27 -3.13 -0.73
C GLY A 49 3.53 -1.90 -0.21
N ILE A 50 2.20 -1.91 -0.31
CA ILE A 50 1.36 -0.81 0.21
C ILE A 50 1.48 -0.71 1.73
N ALA A 51 1.43 -1.83 2.44
CA ALA A 51 1.57 -1.85 3.89
C ALA A 51 2.93 -1.28 4.32
N ARG A 52 4.01 -1.65 3.63
CA ARG A 52 5.34 -1.07 3.86
C ARG A 52 5.37 0.42 3.59
N ALA A 53 4.76 0.85 2.49
CA ALA A 53 4.73 2.26 2.11
C ALA A 53 4.09 3.10 3.21
N TYR A 54 2.95 2.69 3.73
CA TYR A 54 2.28 3.39 4.81
C TYR A 54 3.10 3.37 6.10
N ARG A 55 3.70 2.25 6.43
CA ARG A 55 4.56 2.15 7.63
C ARG A 55 5.77 3.07 7.53
N TRP A 56 6.44 3.07 6.39
CA TRP A 56 7.62 3.92 6.18
C TRP A 56 7.24 5.40 6.14
N GLN A 57 6.11 5.72 5.51
CA GLN A 57 5.63 7.10 5.48
C GLN A 57 5.31 7.58 6.91
N GLU A 58 4.70 6.72 7.71
CA GLU A 58 4.42 7.03 9.11
C GLU A 58 5.70 7.32 9.90
N LEU A 59 6.75 6.52 9.71
CA LEU A 59 8.04 6.74 10.36
C LEU A 59 8.64 8.08 9.99
N LEU A 60 8.54 8.46 8.72
CA LEU A 60 9.01 9.76 8.25
C LEU A 60 8.17 10.91 8.81
N ASP A 61 6.85 10.76 8.80
CA ASP A 61 5.92 11.79 9.30
C ASP A 61 6.09 12.03 10.80
N LYS A 62 6.41 11.00 11.56
CA LYS A 62 6.68 11.12 13.00
C LYS A 62 8.08 11.64 13.32
N GLY A 63 8.92 11.80 12.32
CA GLY A 63 10.29 12.28 12.51
C GLY A 63 11.24 11.26 13.09
N GLU A 64 10.89 9.97 13.10
CA GLU A 64 11.81 8.90 13.54
C GLU A 64 13.01 8.76 12.61
N TYR A 65 12.82 9.11 11.34
CA TYR A 65 13.87 9.22 10.33
C TYR A 65 13.69 10.54 9.61
N ASP A 66 14.79 11.26 9.38
CA ASP A 66 14.77 12.61 8.81
C ASP A 66 14.49 12.62 7.29
N SER A 67 14.74 11.50 6.63
CA SER A 67 14.65 11.43 5.17
C SER A 67 14.53 9.99 4.69
N PRO A 68 14.07 9.77 3.44
CA PRO A 68 14.13 8.44 2.83
C PRO A 68 15.54 7.84 2.82
N GLU A 69 16.56 8.68 2.68
CA GLU A 69 17.97 8.25 2.72
C GLU A 69 18.34 7.67 4.09
N ALA A 70 17.94 8.33 5.17
CA ALA A 70 18.20 7.86 6.53
C ALA A 70 17.46 6.54 6.79
N LEU A 71 16.22 6.43 6.33
CA LEU A 71 15.45 5.21 6.46
C LEU A 71 16.08 4.05 5.69
N ALA A 72 16.53 4.31 4.47
CA ALA A 72 17.19 3.31 3.64
C ALA A 72 18.47 2.78 4.29
N GLU A 73 19.26 3.68 4.87
CA GLU A 73 20.48 3.30 5.59
C GLU A 73 20.17 2.40 6.78
N ALA A 74 19.15 2.75 7.55
CA ALA A 74 18.73 1.95 8.71
C ALA A 74 18.23 0.56 8.31
N LEU A 75 17.59 0.46 7.15
CA LEU A 75 17.08 -0.82 6.62
C LEU A 75 18.14 -1.65 5.88
N GLY A 76 19.27 -1.06 5.54
CA GLY A 76 20.30 -1.74 4.76
C GLY A 76 19.93 -1.92 3.30
N VAL A 77 19.15 -1.02 2.72
CA VAL A 77 18.72 -1.07 1.33
C VAL A 77 19.06 0.24 0.62
N HIS A 78 18.94 0.25 -0.72
CA HIS A 78 19.16 1.47 -1.49
C HIS A 78 18.00 2.46 -1.30
N THR A 79 18.34 3.75 -1.33
CA THR A 79 17.33 4.82 -1.22
C THR A 79 16.27 4.73 -2.32
N SER A 80 16.67 4.36 -3.53
CA SER A 80 15.74 4.19 -4.65
C SER A 80 14.67 3.13 -4.36
N TYR A 81 15.03 2.07 -3.63
CA TYR A 81 14.10 1.04 -3.20
C TYR A 81 13.03 1.62 -2.26
N VAL A 82 13.46 2.40 -1.27
CA VAL A 82 12.55 3.05 -0.32
C VAL A 82 11.62 4.04 -1.06
N ARG A 83 12.17 4.86 -1.93
CA ARG A 83 11.37 5.85 -2.68
C ARG A 83 10.34 5.19 -3.59
N ARG A 84 10.70 4.07 -4.21
CA ARG A 84 9.78 3.28 -5.04
C ARG A 84 8.56 2.85 -4.24
N PHE A 85 8.77 2.28 -3.06
CA PHE A 85 7.67 1.84 -2.21
C PHE A 85 6.86 3.01 -1.63
N LEU A 86 7.51 4.11 -1.28
CA LEU A 86 6.81 5.28 -0.74
C LEU A 86 5.77 5.85 -1.72
N ARG A 87 5.98 5.68 -3.02
CA ARG A 87 4.99 6.10 -4.02
C ARG A 87 3.66 5.39 -3.86
N LEU A 88 3.66 4.17 -3.34
CA LEU A 88 2.43 3.41 -3.12
C LEU A 88 1.54 4.04 -2.05
N ALA A 89 2.10 4.83 -1.15
CA ALA A 89 1.32 5.58 -0.16
C ALA A 89 0.49 6.70 -0.81
N MET A 90 0.75 7.03 -2.07
CA MET A 90 0.05 8.06 -2.83
C MET A 90 -1.10 7.50 -3.69
N LEU A 91 -1.36 6.19 -3.64
CA LEU A 91 -2.45 5.57 -4.37
C LEU A 91 -3.80 6.11 -3.91
N ALA A 92 -4.72 6.27 -4.86
CA ALA A 92 -6.09 6.67 -4.56
C ALA A 92 -6.74 5.66 -3.62
N PRO A 93 -7.49 6.13 -2.61
CA PRO A 93 -8.15 5.24 -1.65
C PRO A 93 -8.98 4.12 -2.26
N PRO A 94 -9.80 4.35 -3.30
CA PRO A 94 -10.54 3.25 -3.94
C PRO A 94 -9.64 2.18 -4.55
N ILE A 95 -8.46 2.55 -5.04
CA ILE A 95 -7.50 1.59 -5.59
C ILE A 95 -6.96 0.71 -4.47
N VAL A 96 -6.55 1.32 -3.35
CA VAL A 96 -6.04 0.59 -2.18
C VAL A 96 -7.11 -0.36 -1.66
N GLU A 97 -8.35 0.13 -1.54
CA GLU A 97 -9.48 -0.68 -1.09
C GLU A 97 -9.69 -1.89 -2.01
N ALA A 98 -9.67 -1.68 -3.32
CA ALA A 98 -9.84 -2.76 -4.29
C ALA A 98 -8.74 -3.81 -4.17
N ILE A 99 -7.49 -3.38 -3.98
CA ILE A 99 -6.36 -4.30 -3.82
C ILE A 99 -6.55 -5.19 -2.59
N PHE A 100 -6.91 -4.60 -1.46
CA PHE A 100 -7.09 -5.36 -0.21
C PHE A 100 -8.38 -6.17 -0.20
N ALA A 101 -9.36 -5.80 -1.03
CA ALA A 101 -10.59 -6.59 -1.20
C ALA A 101 -10.46 -7.72 -2.23
N GLY A 102 -9.30 -7.85 -2.87
CA GLY A 102 -9.11 -8.86 -3.92
C GLY A 102 -9.84 -8.53 -5.22
N LYS A 103 -10.22 -7.27 -5.41
CA LYS A 103 -11.00 -6.81 -6.57
C LYS A 103 -10.21 -5.88 -7.49
N ALA A 104 -8.90 -5.80 -7.31
CA ALA A 104 -8.06 -4.96 -8.15
C ALA A 104 -8.06 -5.45 -9.60
N PRO A 105 -7.96 -4.53 -10.59
CA PRO A 105 -7.80 -4.94 -11.98
C PRO A 105 -6.58 -5.84 -12.16
N TRP A 106 -6.70 -6.85 -13.01
CA TRP A 106 -5.60 -7.77 -13.27
C TRP A 106 -4.36 -7.10 -13.86
N THR A 107 -4.55 -5.94 -14.50
CA THR A 107 -3.46 -5.14 -15.05
C THR A 107 -2.63 -4.43 -13.98
N LEU A 108 -3.16 -4.34 -12.75
CA LEU A 108 -2.50 -3.64 -11.67
C LEU A 108 -1.41 -4.53 -11.06
N SER A 109 -0.18 -4.09 -11.13
CA SER A 109 0.96 -4.83 -10.58
C SER A 109 1.96 -3.86 -9.94
N LEU A 110 2.81 -4.39 -9.08
CA LEU A 110 3.85 -3.59 -8.43
C LEU A 110 4.78 -2.95 -9.46
N THR A 111 5.18 -3.72 -10.48
CA THR A 111 6.05 -3.22 -11.56
C THR A 111 5.40 -2.09 -12.33
N LYS A 112 4.12 -2.21 -12.64
CA LYS A 112 3.39 -1.19 -13.37
C LYS A 112 3.24 0.10 -12.57
N LEU A 113 2.94 -0.02 -11.28
CA LEU A 113 2.84 1.13 -10.40
C LEU A 113 4.16 1.88 -10.27
N ASP A 114 5.26 1.16 -10.32
CA ASP A 114 6.59 1.73 -10.22
C ASP A 114 6.93 2.66 -11.38
N THR A 115 6.41 2.39 -12.56
CA THR A 115 6.80 3.09 -13.79
C THR A 115 5.86 4.21 -14.22
N THR A 116 4.59 4.19 -13.83
CA THR A 116 3.58 5.05 -14.47
C THR A 116 2.55 5.67 -13.54
N LEU A 117 2.81 5.79 -12.26
CA LEU A 117 1.80 6.28 -11.32
C LEU A 117 1.63 7.80 -11.40
N PRO A 118 0.45 8.30 -11.85
CA PRO A 118 0.15 9.74 -11.83
C PRO A 118 -0.02 10.27 -10.41
N TYR A 119 0.18 11.57 -10.22
CA TYR A 119 -0.06 12.22 -8.92
C TYR A 119 -1.54 12.34 -8.59
N SER A 120 -2.35 12.67 -9.60
CA SER A 120 -3.79 12.87 -9.39
C SER A 120 -4.50 11.54 -9.17
N TRP A 121 -5.30 11.45 -8.12
CA TRP A 121 -6.12 10.27 -7.87
C TRP A 121 -7.09 10.00 -9.02
N LYS A 122 -7.62 11.04 -9.62
CA LYS A 122 -8.50 10.90 -10.78
C LYS A 122 -7.78 10.26 -11.95
N GLU A 123 -6.57 10.72 -12.26
CA GLU A 123 -5.76 10.14 -13.33
C GLU A 123 -5.36 8.69 -13.02
N GLN A 124 -5.09 8.38 -11.75
CA GLN A 124 -4.82 7.01 -11.33
C GLN A 124 -6.03 6.11 -11.60
N MET A 125 -7.22 6.57 -11.24
CA MET A 125 -8.46 5.82 -11.44
C MET A 125 -8.74 5.61 -12.93
N GLU A 126 -8.51 6.62 -13.76
CA GLU A 126 -8.65 6.52 -15.21
C GLU A 126 -7.65 5.53 -15.81
N LEU A 127 -6.39 5.59 -15.36
CA LEU A 127 -5.33 4.71 -15.85
C LEU A 127 -5.65 3.24 -15.62
N PHE A 128 -6.27 2.93 -14.48
CA PHE A 128 -6.59 1.55 -14.11
C PHE A 128 -8.03 1.16 -14.43
N GLY A 129 -8.75 2.00 -15.17
CA GLY A 129 -10.11 1.68 -15.61
C GLY A 129 -11.12 1.58 -14.48
N MET A 130 -10.92 2.32 -13.40
CA MET A 130 -11.78 2.28 -12.20
C MET A 130 -12.75 3.46 -12.11
N LEU A 131 -12.76 4.34 -13.11
CA LEU A 131 -13.73 5.41 -13.21
C LEU A 131 -14.88 5.00 -14.11
#